data_4e3b7cd30de1397c250b49b4323dcffb
#
_entry.id   4e3b7cd30de1397c250b49b4323dcffb
#
_cell.length_a   1.000
_cell.length_b   1.000
_cell.length_c   1.000
_cell.angle_alpha   90.00
_cell.angle_beta   90.00
_cell.angle_gamma   90.00
#
_symmetry.space_group_name_H-M   'P 1'
#
loop_
_entity.id
_entity.type
_entity.pdbx_description
1 polymer ?
#
loop_
_entity_poly.entity_id
_entity_poly.type
_entity_poly.pdbx_seq_one_letter_code
_entity_poly.pdbx_strand_id
1 'polypeptide(L)'
;SYDLMLQYTSKGMKDPNKVEIYHKMLRTAYELADRIHIAVQATQNYGAYYDTMRTFVQSPPHSYAELQMQLEAYTEDMATAPLIYTTEAKRNEEMDAMRKRHETAVDELFEKIWVSTRWSESEYAEAQTLFNSLLIQVNDLSIMVSAVTMSLLQIFDIRKFMFLLNAYTHQDTMLNQRAIAGIALTCYYYEKRILQYPEAVSRINELNENSEFIKNLHHIQIQLLQSSRETRKIDKKMREEI
;
A
#
# COMPACT_ATOMS: atom_id res chain seq x y z
N SER A 1 33.37 1.83 -3.64
CA SER A 1 32.72 2.63 -4.68
C SER A 1 32.57 4.11 -4.30
N TYR A 2 32.16 4.46 -3.07
CA TYR A 2 32.07 5.86 -2.59
C TYR A 2 33.43 6.57 -2.57
N ASP A 3 34.45 5.91 -2.05
CA ASP A 3 35.82 6.44 -2.02
C ASP A 3 36.39 6.71 -3.43
N LEU A 4 36.08 5.84 -4.38
CA LEU A 4 36.45 6.04 -5.78
C LEU A 4 35.74 7.28 -6.37
N MET A 5 34.46 7.45 -6.06
CA MET A 5 33.69 8.63 -6.49
C MET A 5 34.26 9.93 -5.90
N LEU A 6 34.66 9.91 -4.63
CA LEU A 6 35.34 11.05 -3.99
C LEU A 6 36.71 11.33 -4.62
N GLN A 7 37.51 10.29 -4.90
CA GLN A 7 38.80 10.43 -5.56
C GLN A 7 38.68 11.01 -6.98
N TYR A 8 37.70 10.54 -7.78
CA TYR A 8 37.45 11.10 -9.11
C TYR A 8 37.00 12.57 -9.03
N THR A 9 36.12 12.88 -8.06
CA THR A 9 35.64 14.27 -7.84
C THR A 9 36.78 15.17 -7.41
N SER A 10 37.65 14.73 -6.50
CA SER A 10 38.82 15.50 -6.05
C SER A 10 39.85 15.75 -7.15
N LYS A 11 39.93 14.86 -8.14
CA LYS A 11 40.79 15.00 -9.33
C LYS A 11 40.14 15.79 -10.46
N GLY A 12 38.95 16.35 -10.25
CA GLY A 12 38.25 17.15 -11.27
C GLY A 12 37.68 16.32 -12.43
N MET A 13 37.69 14.99 -12.33
CA MET A 13 37.13 14.13 -13.38
C MET A 13 35.59 14.12 -13.28
N LYS A 14 34.92 14.36 -14.40
CA LYS A 14 33.45 14.26 -14.52
C LYS A 14 33.11 12.80 -14.78
N ASP A 15 32.53 12.15 -13.75
CA ASP A 15 31.91 10.83 -13.89
C ASP A 15 30.47 11.00 -14.36
N PRO A 16 30.09 10.55 -15.56
CA PRO A 16 28.72 10.66 -16.06
C PRO A 16 27.71 9.89 -15.20
N ASN A 17 28.14 8.84 -14.51
CA ASN A 17 27.28 7.98 -13.68
C ASN A 17 27.22 8.44 -12.20
N LYS A 18 27.89 9.53 -11.84
CA LYS A 18 27.98 10.01 -10.46
C LYS A 18 26.62 10.18 -9.78
N VAL A 19 25.66 10.78 -10.50
CA VAL A 19 24.31 11.05 -9.97
C VAL A 19 23.55 9.75 -9.73
N GLU A 20 23.62 8.82 -10.68
CA GLU A 20 22.99 7.52 -10.56
C GLU A 20 23.56 6.69 -9.41
N ILE A 21 24.89 6.65 -9.30
CA ILE A 21 25.58 5.97 -8.19
C ILE A 21 25.17 6.58 -6.84
N TYR A 22 25.12 7.90 -6.75
CA TYR A 22 24.70 8.61 -5.54
C TYR A 22 23.27 8.24 -5.15
N HIS A 23 22.33 8.29 -6.10
CA HIS A 23 20.94 7.91 -5.84
C HIS A 23 20.81 6.44 -5.42
N LYS A 24 21.55 5.54 -6.05
CA LYS A 24 21.58 4.13 -5.67
C LYS A 24 22.10 3.94 -4.23
N MET A 25 23.13 4.66 -3.84
CA MET A 25 23.66 4.62 -2.48
C MET A 25 22.67 5.16 -1.47
N LEU A 26 21.99 6.28 -1.77
CA LEU A 26 20.96 6.84 -0.90
C LEU A 26 19.80 5.86 -0.73
N ARG A 27 19.31 5.25 -1.81
CA ARG A 27 18.27 4.22 -1.73
C ARG A 27 18.69 3.07 -0.81
N THR A 28 19.90 2.54 -1.00
CA THR A 28 20.42 1.46 -0.14
C THR A 28 20.55 1.88 1.32
N ALA A 29 20.97 3.12 1.59
CA ALA A 29 21.06 3.63 2.95
C ALA A 29 19.69 3.78 3.62
N TYR A 30 18.70 4.32 2.91
CA TYR A 30 17.32 4.38 3.39
C TYR A 30 16.76 2.99 3.65
N GLU A 31 17.01 2.05 2.74
CA GLU A 31 16.57 0.66 2.88
C GLU A 31 17.14 -0.03 4.10
N LEU A 32 18.41 0.19 4.38
CA LEU A 32 19.05 -0.35 5.57
C LEU A 32 18.49 0.29 6.85
N ALA A 33 18.31 1.61 6.86
CA ALA A 33 17.72 2.33 7.98
C ALA A 33 16.29 1.83 8.29
N ASP A 34 15.47 1.63 7.27
CA ASP A 34 14.12 1.10 7.42
C ASP A 34 14.12 -0.31 8.01
N ARG A 35 15.01 -1.19 7.53
CA ARG A 35 15.13 -2.56 8.05
C ARG A 35 15.54 -2.58 9.52
N ILE A 36 16.49 -1.74 9.89
CA ILE A 36 16.93 -1.61 11.29
C ILE A 36 15.79 -1.07 12.13
N HIS A 37 15.12 -0.01 11.67
CA HIS A 37 13.98 0.59 12.37
C HIS A 37 12.89 -0.45 12.66
N ILE A 38 12.41 -1.15 11.65
CA ILE A 38 11.37 -2.18 11.80
C ILE A 38 11.84 -3.30 12.72
N ALA A 39 13.08 -3.78 12.59
CA ALA A 39 13.60 -4.85 13.44
C ALA A 39 13.64 -4.44 14.93
N VAL A 40 14.07 -3.21 15.22
CA VAL A 40 14.08 -2.67 16.59
C VAL A 40 12.65 -2.50 17.10
N GLN A 41 11.78 -1.88 16.31
CA GLN A 41 10.40 -1.63 16.73
C GLN A 41 9.63 -2.95 16.95
N ALA A 42 9.82 -3.95 16.10
CA ALA A 42 9.20 -5.27 16.25
C ALA A 42 9.59 -6.02 17.52
N THR A 43 10.77 -5.70 18.12
CA THR A 43 11.18 -6.30 19.40
C THR A 43 10.70 -5.52 20.62
N GLN A 44 10.40 -4.23 20.47
CA GLN A 44 10.10 -3.33 21.60
C GLN A 44 8.63 -2.96 21.71
N ASN A 45 7.89 -2.98 20.62
CA ASN A 45 6.51 -2.52 20.57
C ASN A 45 5.51 -3.68 20.50
N TYR A 46 4.40 -3.45 21.20
CA TYR A 46 3.18 -4.27 21.14
C TYR A 46 2.09 -3.50 20.41
N GLY A 47 1.20 -4.20 19.75
CA GLY A 47 0.07 -3.65 19.03
C GLY A 47 -0.18 -4.38 17.73
N ALA A 48 -1.37 -4.20 17.16
CA ALA A 48 -1.87 -5.00 16.04
C ALA A 48 -0.86 -5.18 14.89
N TYR A 49 -0.17 -4.12 14.47
CA TYR A 49 0.82 -4.18 13.39
C TYR A 49 1.97 -5.17 13.68
N TYR A 50 2.61 -5.01 14.85
CA TYR A 50 3.78 -5.84 15.20
C TYR A 50 3.36 -7.25 15.63
N ASP A 51 2.16 -7.40 16.21
CA ASP A 51 1.62 -8.71 16.59
C ASP A 51 1.30 -9.54 15.35
N THR A 52 0.63 -8.96 14.36
CA THR A 52 0.37 -9.59 13.06
C THR A 52 1.69 -9.94 12.35
N MET A 53 2.66 -9.03 12.33
CA MET A 53 3.97 -9.28 11.74
C MET A 53 4.66 -10.51 12.40
N ARG A 54 4.63 -10.62 13.72
CA ARG A 54 5.19 -11.78 14.45
C ARG A 54 4.43 -13.07 14.15
N THR A 55 3.11 -12.99 14.05
CA THR A 55 2.26 -14.12 13.68
C THR A 55 2.62 -14.65 12.30
N PHE A 56 2.81 -13.77 11.33
CA PHE A 56 3.14 -14.16 9.96
C PHE A 56 4.57 -14.72 9.77
N VAL A 57 5.48 -14.41 10.69
CA VAL A 57 6.78 -15.08 10.74
C VAL A 57 6.64 -16.56 11.17
N GLN A 58 5.68 -16.86 12.06
CA GLN A 58 5.44 -18.21 12.57
C GLN A 58 4.51 -19.03 11.66
N SER A 59 3.51 -18.37 11.10
CA SER A 59 2.51 -18.95 10.19
C SER A 59 2.36 -18.04 8.98
N PRO A 60 3.13 -18.26 7.91
CA PRO A 60 3.07 -17.43 6.72
C PRO A 60 1.67 -17.39 6.10
N PRO A 61 1.18 -16.23 5.68
CA PRO A 61 -0.11 -16.11 5.03
C PRO A 61 -0.10 -16.76 3.64
N HIS A 62 -1.28 -17.03 3.10
CA HIS A 62 -1.46 -17.49 1.73
C HIS A 62 -0.76 -16.56 0.71
N SER A 63 -0.38 -17.08 -0.44
CA SER A 63 0.12 -16.29 -1.56
C SER A 63 -0.97 -15.36 -2.12
N TYR A 64 -0.59 -14.32 -2.86
CA TYR A 64 -1.58 -13.46 -3.53
C TYR A 64 -2.43 -14.23 -4.53
N ALA A 65 -1.85 -15.23 -5.20
CA ALA A 65 -2.58 -16.09 -6.13
C ALA A 65 -3.63 -16.97 -5.43
N GLU A 66 -3.32 -17.52 -4.27
CA GLU A 66 -4.29 -18.30 -3.47
C GLU A 66 -5.41 -17.42 -2.92
N LEU A 67 -5.08 -16.22 -2.42
CA LEU A 67 -6.08 -15.25 -1.96
C LEU A 67 -6.96 -14.78 -3.13
N GLN A 68 -6.38 -14.55 -4.31
CA GLN A 68 -7.15 -14.21 -5.51
C GLN A 68 -8.18 -15.30 -5.82
N MET A 69 -7.77 -16.57 -5.86
CA MET A 69 -8.68 -17.68 -6.12
C MET A 69 -9.84 -17.75 -5.10
N GLN A 70 -9.55 -17.51 -3.82
CA GLN A 70 -10.59 -17.51 -2.78
C GLN A 70 -11.58 -16.34 -2.94
N LEU A 71 -11.10 -15.15 -3.28
CA LEU A 71 -11.95 -13.97 -3.47
C LEU A 71 -12.79 -14.08 -4.76
N GLU A 72 -12.22 -14.60 -5.84
CA GLU A 72 -12.94 -14.84 -7.10
C GLU A 72 -14.02 -15.92 -6.93
N ALA A 73 -13.71 -17.03 -6.25
CA ALA A 73 -14.65 -18.12 -6.01
C ALA A 73 -15.89 -17.66 -5.22
N TYR A 74 -15.76 -16.71 -4.31
CA TYR A 74 -16.88 -16.20 -3.52
C TYR A 74 -18.02 -15.65 -4.37
N THR A 75 -17.71 -14.92 -5.42
CA THR A 75 -18.73 -14.31 -6.31
C THR A 75 -19.53 -15.40 -7.05
N GLU A 76 -18.86 -16.45 -7.52
CA GLU A 76 -19.48 -17.59 -8.20
C GLU A 76 -20.28 -18.46 -7.21
N ASP A 77 -19.70 -18.78 -6.06
CA ASP A 77 -20.33 -19.58 -5.01
C ASP A 77 -21.63 -18.93 -4.53
N MET A 78 -21.64 -17.62 -4.28
CA MET A 78 -22.83 -16.89 -3.86
C MET A 78 -23.91 -16.85 -4.95
N ALA A 79 -23.53 -16.75 -6.22
CA ALA A 79 -24.47 -16.77 -7.33
C ALA A 79 -25.09 -18.15 -7.53
N THR A 80 -24.36 -19.23 -7.28
CA THR A 80 -24.80 -20.61 -7.51
C THR A 80 -25.48 -21.23 -6.31
N ALA A 81 -25.25 -20.75 -5.09
CA ALA A 81 -25.84 -21.28 -3.84
C ALA A 81 -27.38 -21.45 -3.89
N PRO A 82 -28.19 -20.52 -4.44
CA PRO A 82 -29.64 -20.70 -4.57
C PRO A 82 -30.05 -21.84 -5.49
N LEU A 83 -29.18 -22.20 -6.45
CA LEU A 83 -29.44 -23.29 -7.41
C LEU A 83 -29.07 -24.67 -6.83
N ILE A 84 -28.07 -24.71 -5.96
CA ILE A 84 -27.55 -25.96 -5.37
C ILE A 84 -28.35 -26.35 -4.13
N TYR A 85 -28.65 -25.39 -3.26
CA TYR A 85 -29.30 -25.65 -1.97
C TYR A 85 -30.80 -25.34 -2.04
N THR A 86 -31.60 -26.39 -2.13
CA THR A 86 -33.08 -26.31 -2.27
C THR A 86 -33.79 -25.90 -0.98
N THR A 87 -33.23 -26.26 0.19
CA THR A 87 -33.82 -25.92 1.50
C THR A 87 -33.27 -24.58 1.98
N GLU A 88 -34.17 -23.67 2.37
CA GLU A 88 -33.81 -22.31 2.79
C GLU A 88 -32.85 -22.31 3.98
N ALA A 89 -33.08 -23.16 4.98
CA ALA A 89 -32.21 -23.25 6.15
C ALA A 89 -30.77 -23.63 5.77
N LYS A 90 -30.62 -24.68 4.93
CA LYS A 90 -29.29 -25.12 4.48
C LYS A 90 -28.61 -24.10 3.58
N ARG A 91 -29.39 -23.45 2.71
CA ARG A 91 -28.88 -22.38 1.86
C ARG A 91 -28.33 -21.22 2.68
N ASN A 92 -29.05 -20.76 3.71
CA ASN A 92 -28.61 -19.67 4.58
C ASN A 92 -27.34 -20.06 5.35
N GLU A 93 -27.28 -21.28 5.91
CA GLU A 93 -26.11 -21.81 6.60
C GLU A 93 -24.86 -21.80 5.70
N GLU A 94 -25.00 -22.33 4.48
CA GLU A 94 -23.87 -22.38 3.53
C GLU A 94 -23.45 -20.99 3.03
N MET A 95 -24.41 -20.11 2.77
CA MET A 95 -24.12 -18.72 2.38
C MET A 95 -23.42 -17.95 3.52
N ASP A 96 -23.78 -18.20 4.77
CA ASP A 96 -23.09 -17.60 5.92
C ASP A 96 -21.68 -18.19 6.08
N ALA A 97 -21.48 -19.47 5.83
CA ALA A 97 -20.15 -20.09 5.80
C ALA A 97 -19.27 -19.51 4.66
N MET A 98 -19.86 -19.26 3.49
CA MET A 98 -19.17 -18.60 2.35
C MET A 98 -18.75 -17.17 2.71
N ARG A 99 -19.65 -16.39 3.30
CA ARG A 99 -19.34 -15.00 3.76
C ARG A 99 -18.18 -15.01 4.75
N LYS A 100 -18.23 -15.88 5.74
CA LYS A 100 -17.15 -15.95 6.75
C LYS A 100 -15.81 -16.32 6.15
N ARG A 101 -15.77 -17.24 5.19
CA ARG A 101 -14.53 -17.59 4.46
C ARG A 101 -14.00 -16.38 3.66
N HIS A 102 -14.90 -15.69 2.99
CA HIS A 102 -14.56 -14.49 2.23
C HIS A 102 -14.02 -13.37 3.15
N GLU A 103 -14.69 -13.06 4.25
CA GLU A 103 -14.22 -12.10 5.25
C GLU A 103 -12.82 -12.46 5.76
N THR A 104 -12.58 -13.74 6.06
CA THR A 104 -11.26 -14.21 6.48
C THR A 104 -10.19 -14.00 5.39
N ALA A 105 -10.53 -14.26 4.12
CA ALA A 105 -9.60 -14.03 3.01
C ALA A 105 -9.31 -12.54 2.79
N VAL A 106 -10.31 -11.67 2.95
CA VAL A 106 -10.13 -10.20 2.85
C VAL A 106 -9.26 -9.68 4.01
N ASP A 107 -9.52 -10.15 5.23
CA ASP A 107 -8.72 -9.78 6.40
C ASP A 107 -7.26 -10.23 6.23
N GLU A 108 -7.04 -11.46 5.78
CA GLU A 108 -5.70 -11.98 5.52
C GLU A 108 -4.98 -11.19 4.40
N LEU A 109 -5.68 -10.83 3.33
CA LEU A 109 -5.13 -9.98 2.26
C LEU A 109 -4.72 -8.62 2.81
N PHE A 110 -5.60 -8.00 3.61
CA PHE A 110 -5.31 -6.72 4.25
C PHE A 110 -4.07 -6.80 5.14
N GLU A 111 -4.04 -7.75 6.06
CA GLU A 111 -2.95 -7.93 7.01
C GLU A 111 -1.63 -8.25 6.30
N LYS A 112 -1.65 -9.17 5.32
CA LYS A 112 -0.49 -9.52 4.51
C LYS A 112 0.14 -8.29 3.84
N ILE A 113 -0.66 -7.43 3.23
CA ILE A 113 -0.18 -6.22 2.59
C ILE A 113 0.32 -5.21 3.62
N TRP A 114 -0.46 -5.01 4.69
CA TRP A 114 -0.19 -4.01 5.71
C TRP A 114 1.14 -4.23 6.41
N VAL A 115 1.42 -5.46 6.85
CA VAL A 115 2.64 -5.77 7.60
C VAL A 115 3.83 -6.15 6.73
N SER A 116 3.65 -6.37 5.42
CA SER A 116 4.77 -6.63 4.52
C SER A 116 5.67 -5.41 4.40
N THR A 117 6.96 -5.58 4.60
CA THR A 117 7.90 -4.46 4.54
C THR A 117 8.15 -4.01 3.11
N ARG A 118 8.44 -4.94 2.21
CA ARG A 118 8.69 -4.67 0.80
C ARG A 118 8.15 -5.77 -0.07
N TRP A 119 7.60 -5.41 -1.19
CA TRP A 119 7.24 -6.36 -2.22
C TRP A 119 8.46 -6.75 -3.07
N SER A 120 8.60 -8.03 -3.34
CA SER A 120 9.42 -8.54 -4.43
C SER A 120 8.78 -8.20 -5.78
N GLU A 121 9.49 -8.44 -6.87
CA GLU A 121 8.95 -8.29 -8.24
C GLU A 121 7.75 -9.21 -8.46
N SER A 122 7.84 -10.47 -7.98
CA SER A 122 6.76 -11.45 -8.08
C SER A 122 5.53 -11.02 -7.30
N GLU A 123 5.69 -10.61 -6.03
CA GLU A 123 4.58 -10.14 -5.19
C GLU A 123 3.89 -8.92 -5.79
N TYR A 124 4.65 -7.98 -6.37
CA TYR A 124 4.08 -6.85 -7.07
C TYR A 124 3.26 -7.27 -8.29
N ALA A 125 3.78 -8.18 -9.10
CA ALA A 125 3.07 -8.69 -10.27
C ALA A 125 1.80 -9.46 -9.88
N GLU A 126 1.86 -10.32 -8.87
CA GLU A 126 0.71 -11.05 -8.33
C GLU A 126 -0.35 -10.09 -7.75
N ALA A 127 0.07 -9.09 -6.97
CA ALA A 127 -0.82 -8.07 -6.43
C ALA A 127 -1.50 -7.24 -7.53
N GLN A 128 -0.79 -6.91 -8.61
CA GLN A 128 -1.37 -6.26 -9.79
C GLN A 128 -2.40 -7.16 -10.49
N THR A 129 -2.11 -8.45 -10.61
CA THR A 129 -3.02 -9.42 -11.23
C THR A 129 -4.31 -9.54 -10.43
N LEU A 130 -4.20 -9.66 -9.10
CA LEU A 130 -5.35 -9.68 -8.19
C LEU A 130 -6.18 -8.39 -8.31
N PHE A 131 -5.52 -7.23 -8.28
CA PHE A 131 -6.20 -5.93 -8.36
C PHE A 131 -6.96 -5.72 -9.69
N ASN A 132 -6.48 -6.30 -10.78
CA ASN A 132 -7.10 -6.19 -12.10
C ASN A 132 -8.15 -7.28 -12.38
N SER A 133 -8.44 -8.15 -11.41
CA SER A 133 -9.47 -9.16 -11.57
C SER A 133 -10.87 -8.53 -11.63
N LEU A 134 -11.64 -8.91 -12.65
CA LEU A 134 -13.03 -8.48 -12.81
C LEU A 134 -14.01 -9.28 -11.95
N LEU A 135 -13.55 -10.35 -11.30
CA LEU A 135 -14.38 -11.22 -10.46
C LEU A 135 -14.34 -10.81 -8.99
N ILE A 136 -13.35 -10.02 -8.59
CA ILE A 136 -13.23 -9.53 -7.21
C ILE A 136 -14.08 -8.27 -7.03
N GLN A 137 -14.78 -8.20 -5.89
CA GLN A 137 -15.65 -7.07 -5.59
C GLN A 137 -14.85 -5.78 -5.39
N VAL A 138 -15.37 -4.66 -5.86
CA VAL A 138 -14.74 -3.34 -5.73
C VAL A 138 -14.46 -2.97 -4.26
N ASN A 139 -15.33 -3.40 -3.34
CA ASN A 139 -15.11 -3.20 -1.90
C ASN A 139 -13.83 -3.86 -1.42
N ASP A 140 -13.55 -5.09 -1.83
CA ASP A 140 -12.35 -5.83 -1.44
C ASP A 140 -11.09 -5.19 -2.03
N LEU A 141 -11.16 -4.79 -3.32
CA LEU A 141 -10.10 -4.03 -3.97
C LEU A 141 -9.84 -2.69 -3.25
N SER A 142 -10.89 -2.06 -2.73
CA SER A 142 -10.78 -0.81 -1.98
C SER A 142 -10.07 -1.00 -0.63
N ILE A 143 -10.28 -2.15 0.02
CA ILE A 143 -9.57 -2.55 1.23
C ILE A 143 -8.10 -2.80 0.90
N MET A 144 -7.81 -3.45 -0.22
CA MET A 144 -6.43 -3.65 -0.72
C MET A 144 -5.70 -2.32 -0.92
N VAL A 145 -6.30 -1.33 -1.58
CA VAL A 145 -5.71 0.01 -1.76
C VAL A 145 -5.44 0.68 -0.40
N SER A 146 -6.36 0.51 0.55
CA SER A 146 -6.18 1.04 1.92
C SER A 146 -5.03 0.34 2.66
N ALA A 147 -4.91 -0.98 2.54
CA ALA A 147 -3.81 -1.75 3.12
C ALA A 147 -2.44 -1.32 2.58
N VAL A 148 -2.34 -1.09 1.25
CA VAL A 148 -1.13 -0.57 0.62
C VAL A 148 -0.78 0.82 1.16
N THR A 149 -1.77 1.70 1.30
CA THR A 149 -1.57 3.03 1.89
C THR A 149 -1.07 2.93 3.32
N MET A 150 -1.71 2.12 4.16
CA MET A 150 -1.30 1.94 5.56
C MET A 150 0.09 1.32 5.69
N SER A 151 0.45 0.41 4.80
CA SER A 151 1.80 -0.15 4.74
C SER A 151 2.84 0.92 4.39
N LEU A 152 2.56 1.79 3.42
CA LEU A 152 3.44 2.91 3.05
C LEU A 152 3.60 3.94 4.16
N LEU A 153 2.62 4.10 5.06
CA LEU A 153 2.76 4.96 6.24
C LEU A 153 3.71 4.38 7.29
N GLN A 154 3.97 3.06 7.27
CA GLN A 154 4.96 2.43 8.14
C GLN A 154 6.36 2.46 7.54
N ILE A 155 6.46 2.13 6.26
CA ILE A 155 7.73 2.03 5.54
C ILE A 155 7.53 2.32 4.05
N PHE A 156 8.47 3.05 3.45
CA PHE A 156 8.42 3.32 2.03
C PHE A 156 8.83 2.10 1.21
N ASP A 157 7.98 1.75 0.25
CA ASP A 157 8.25 0.77 -0.80
C ASP A 157 7.84 1.31 -2.17
N ILE A 158 8.80 1.35 -3.10
CA ILE A 158 8.57 1.88 -4.44
C ILE A 158 7.50 1.09 -5.21
N ARG A 159 7.44 -0.24 -5.07
CA ARG A 159 6.46 -1.07 -5.76
C ARG A 159 5.03 -0.83 -5.25
N LYS A 160 4.87 -0.70 -3.94
CA LYS A 160 3.59 -0.30 -3.34
C LYS A 160 3.17 1.10 -3.75
N PHE A 161 4.12 2.02 -3.86
CA PHE A 161 3.81 3.36 -4.35
C PHE A 161 3.41 3.36 -5.82
N MET A 162 4.13 2.61 -6.68
CA MET A 162 3.74 2.41 -8.09
C MET A 162 2.38 1.74 -8.22
N PHE A 163 2.05 0.82 -7.31
CA PHE A 163 0.71 0.23 -7.25
C PHE A 163 -0.37 1.29 -7.04
N LEU A 164 -0.20 2.22 -6.08
CA LEU A 164 -1.16 3.30 -5.86
C LEU A 164 -1.30 4.23 -7.08
N LEU A 165 -0.18 4.58 -7.73
CA LEU A 165 -0.19 5.40 -8.94
C LEU A 165 -0.96 4.72 -10.09
N ASN A 166 -0.87 3.39 -10.19
CA ASN A 166 -1.63 2.61 -11.16
C ASN A 166 -3.10 2.46 -10.74
N ALA A 167 -3.37 2.22 -9.44
CA ALA A 167 -4.72 2.09 -8.93
C ALA A 167 -5.55 3.37 -9.12
N TYR A 168 -4.93 4.54 -9.14
CA TYR A 168 -5.61 5.80 -9.46
C TYR A 168 -6.21 5.82 -10.87
N THR A 169 -5.66 5.08 -11.81
CA THR A 169 -6.18 5.03 -13.20
C THR A 169 -7.29 3.98 -13.40
N HIS A 170 -7.74 3.33 -12.36
CA HIS A 170 -8.84 2.37 -12.42
C HIS A 170 -10.16 3.08 -12.80
N GLN A 171 -11.10 2.35 -13.40
CA GLN A 171 -12.38 2.92 -13.86
C GLN A 171 -13.33 3.27 -12.72
N ASP A 172 -13.20 2.59 -11.57
CA ASP A 172 -14.06 2.81 -10.42
C ASP A 172 -13.60 4.01 -9.58
N THR A 173 -14.54 4.93 -9.32
CA THR A 173 -14.29 6.18 -8.61
C THR A 173 -13.88 5.97 -7.16
N MET A 174 -14.39 4.93 -6.49
CA MET A 174 -14.04 4.65 -5.09
C MET A 174 -12.56 4.25 -4.97
N LEU A 175 -12.08 3.44 -5.91
CA LEU A 175 -10.66 3.05 -5.97
C LEU A 175 -9.78 4.26 -6.25
N ASN A 176 -10.16 5.13 -7.20
CA ASN A 176 -9.43 6.35 -7.52
C ASN A 176 -9.29 7.27 -6.31
N GLN A 177 -10.40 7.50 -5.59
CA GLN A 177 -10.42 8.38 -4.41
C GLN A 177 -9.55 7.83 -3.27
N ARG A 178 -9.56 6.52 -3.05
CA ARG A 178 -8.68 5.89 -2.07
C ARG A 178 -7.22 5.95 -2.49
N ALA A 179 -6.94 5.67 -3.76
CA ALA A 179 -5.58 5.71 -4.29
C ALA A 179 -4.97 7.11 -4.21
N ILE A 180 -5.72 8.17 -4.60
CA ILE A 180 -5.18 9.53 -4.54
C ILE A 180 -4.94 10.01 -3.11
N ALA A 181 -5.74 9.58 -2.14
CA ALA A 181 -5.48 9.85 -0.73
C ALA A 181 -4.15 9.19 -0.28
N GLY A 182 -3.93 7.94 -0.66
CA GLY A 182 -2.67 7.23 -0.41
C GLY A 182 -1.47 7.88 -1.10
N ILE A 183 -1.62 8.30 -2.35
CA ILE A 183 -0.59 9.04 -3.11
C ILE A 183 -0.22 10.34 -2.39
N ALA A 184 -1.22 11.15 -2.00
CA ALA A 184 -1.01 12.41 -1.32
C ALA A 184 -0.25 12.25 0.00
N LEU A 185 -0.65 11.28 0.82
CA LEU A 185 0.02 10.95 2.09
C LEU A 185 1.46 10.47 1.85
N THR A 186 1.66 9.57 0.89
CA THR A 186 2.99 9.03 0.58
C THR A 186 3.92 10.14 0.07
N CYS A 187 3.44 11.03 -0.82
CA CYS A 187 4.19 12.19 -1.28
C CYS A 187 4.55 13.13 -0.12
N TYR A 188 3.63 13.37 0.80
CA TYR A 188 3.87 14.22 1.95
C TYR A 188 4.98 13.68 2.88
N TYR A 189 4.96 12.37 3.17
CA TYR A 189 5.94 11.76 4.08
C TYR A 189 7.28 11.45 3.42
N TYR A 190 7.29 11.15 2.11
CA TYR A 190 8.45 10.58 1.43
C TYR A 190 8.93 11.36 0.19
N GLU A 191 8.60 12.67 0.07
CA GLU A 191 8.98 13.53 -1.05
C GLU A 191 10.45 13.31 -1.48
N LYS A 192 11.39 13.44 -0.54
CA LYS A 192 12.83 13.30 -0.81
C LYS A 192 13.24 11.90 -1.24
N ARG A 193 12.50 10.88 -0.82
CA ARG A 193 12.76 9.49 -1.21
C ARG A 193 12.24 9.20 -2.61
N ILE A 194 11.04 9.67 -2.92
CA ILE A 194 10.40 9.49 -4.23
C ILE A 194 11.28 10.04 -5.35
N LEU A 195 11.93 11.18 -5.12
CA LEU A 195 12.87 11.79 -6.09
C LEU A 195 14.08 10.90 -6.44
N GLN A 196 14.36 9.85 -5.66
CA GLN A 196 15.41 8.88 -5.95
C GLN A 196 14.97 7.79 -6.94
N TYR A 197 13.70 7.77 -7.33
CA TYR A 197 13.09 6.75 -8.19
C TYR A 197 12.52 7.42 -9.45
N PRO A 198 13.32 7.44 -10.57
CA PRO A 198 12.91 8.11 -11.81
C PRO A 198 11.58 7.59 -12.38
N GLU A 199 11.31 6.29 -12.19
CA GLU A 199 10.05 5.65 -12.60
C GLU A 199 8.82 6.24 -11.90
N ALA A 200 8.91 6.52 -10.60
CA ALA A 200 7.84 7.17 -9.86
C ALA A 200 7.65 8.62 -10.28
N VAL A 201 8.75 9.35 -10.45
CA VAL A 201 8.72 10.76 -10.92
C VAL A 201 8.10 10.84 -12.30
N SER A 202 8.49 9.95 -13.23
CA SER A 202 7.90 9.89 -14.57
C SER A 202 6.38 9.64 -14.50
N ARG A 203 5.97 8.67 -13.69
CA ARG A 203 4.54 8.33 -13.55
C ARG A 203 3.72 9.46 -12.93
N ILE A 204 4.26 10.16 -11.92
CA ILE A 204 3.61 11.34 -11.34
C ILE A 204 3.49 12.45 -12.39
N ASN A 205 4.51 12.68 -13.21
CA ASN A 205 4.45 13.68 -14.29
C ASN A 205 3.39 13.35 -15.33
N GLU A 206 3.25 12.08 -15.72
CA GLU A 206 2.18 11.63 -16.61
C GLU A 206 0.78 11.92 -16.00
N LEU A 207 0.60 11.60 -14.71
CA LEU A 207 -0.66 11.87 -14.01
C LEU A 207 -0.93 13.38 -13.90
N ASN A 208 0.09 14.20 -13.75
CA ASN A 208 -0.04 15.66 -13.70
C ASN A 208 -0.47 16.29 -15.04
N GLU A 209 -0.41 15.58 -16.15
CA GLU A 209 -1.01 16.02 -17.41
C GLU A 209 -2.55 16.00 -17.36
N ASN A 210 -3.13 15.21 -16.43
CA ASN A 210 -4.57 15.13 -16.22
C ASN A 210 -5.04 16.20 -15.23
N SER A 211 -5.83 17.16 -15.70
CA SER A 211 -6.37 18.25 -14.87
C SER A 211 -7.27 17.74 -13.72
N GLU A 212 -7.91 16.59 -13.87
CA GLU A 212 -8.73 15.98 -12.82
C GLU A 212 -7.85 15.44 -11.69
N PHE A 213 -6.73 14.81 -12.01
CA PHE A 213 -5.75 14.38 -11.00
C PHE A 213 -5.29 15.56 -10.15
N ILE A 214 -4.91 16.67 -10.77
CA ILE A 214 -4.46 17.86 -10.06
C ILE A 214 -5.55 18.43 -9.15
N LYS A 215 -6.79 18.51 -9.62
CA LYS A 215 -7.94 18.97 -8.81
C LYS A 215 -8.18 18.05 -7.61
N ASN A 216 -8.21 16.75 -7.84
CA ASN A 216 -8.43 15.77 -6.78
C ASN A 216 -7.30 15.79 -5.75
N LEU A 217 -6.05 15.90 -6.20
CA LEU A 217 -4.89 16.04 -5.32
C LEU A 217 -4.97 17.30 -4.44
N HIS A 218 -5.32 18.45 -5.03
CA HIS A 218 -5.53 19.69 -4.29
C HIS A 218 -6.67 19.55 -3.27
N HIS A 219 -7.79 18.93 -3.62
CA HIS A 219 -8.86 18.66 -2.67
C HIS A 219 -8.40 17.85 -1.46
N ILE A 220 -7.69 16.75 -1.69
CA ILE A 220 -7.13 15.93 -0.60
C ILE A 220 -6.15 16.73 0.26
N GLN A 221 -5.27 17.52 -0.35
CA GLN A 221 -4.34 18.38 0.38
C GLN A 221 -5.07 19.37 1.30
N ILE A 222 -6.12 20.04 0.79
CA ILE A 222 -6.93 20.95 1.58
C ILE A 222 -7.62 20.22 2.74
N GLN A 223 -8.21 19.05 2.50
CA GLN A 223 -8.85 18.23 3.54
C GLN A 223 -7.87 17.80 4.62
N LEU A 224 -6.66 17.37 4.25
CA LEU A 224 -5.61 16.99 5.20
C LEU A 224 -5.18 18.19 6.06
N LEU A 225 -5.03 19.37 5.47
CA LEU A 225 -4.69 20.60 6.21
C LEU A 225 -5.80 21.02 7.16
N GLN A 226 -7.07 20.93 6.74
CA GLN A 226 -8.24 21.25 7.56
C GLN A 226 -8.35 20.27 8.74
N SER A 227 -8.27 18.96 8.47
CA SER A 227 -8.30 17.93 9.50
C SER A 227 -7.18 18.11 10.54
N SER A 228 -5.95 18.40 10.10
CA SER A 228 -4.82 18.70 10.99
C SER A 228 -5.08 19.93 11.88
N ARG A 229 -5.71 20.96 11.35
CA ARG A 229 -6.09 22.15 12.12
C ARG A 229 -7.17 21.86 13.16
N GLU A 230 -8.17 21.10 12.78
CA GLU A 230 -9.27 20.72 13.69
C GLU A 230 -8.78 19.82 14.81
N THR A 231 -7.97 18.82 14.49
CA THR A 231 -7.35 17.94 15.48
C THR A 231 -6.56 18.74 16.51
N ARG A 232 -5.73 19.70 16.07
CA ARG A 232 -4.97 20.57 16.98
C ARG A 232 -5.87 21.42 17.89
N LYS A 233 -7.02 21.88 17.37
CA LYS A 233 -7.99 22.64 18.18
C LYS A 233 -8.65 21.76 19.25
N ILE A 234 -8.98 20.51 18.89
CA ILE A 234 -9.57 19.54 19.80
C ILE A 234 -8.54 19.17 20.89
N ASP A 235 -7.32 18.83 20.51
CA ASP A 235 -6.25 18.53 21.46
C ASP A 235 -6.00 19.68 22.44
N LYS A 236 -6.02 20.93 21.94
CA LYS A 236 -5.86 22.09 22.83
C LYS A 236 -7.00 22.21 23.83
N LYS A 237 -8.25 22.05 23.36
CA LYS A 237 -9.42 22.09 24.27
C LYS A 237 -9.36 20.95 25.31
N MET A 238 -9.05 19.74 24.88
CA MET A 238 -8.93 18.61 25.81
C MET A 238 -7.86 18.83 26.90
N ARG A 239 -6.76 19.50 26.56
CA ARG A 239 -5.70 19.84 27.54
C ARG A 239 -6.07 20.99 28.46
N GLU A 240 -6.99 21.86 28.04
CA GLU A 240 -7.48 22.98 28.85
C GLU A 240 -8.62 22.56 29.83
N GLU A 241 -9.26 21.40 29.56
CA GLU A 241 -10.37 20.87 30.37
C GLU A 241 -9.90 19.78 31.37
N ILE A 242 -8.63 19.36 31.34
CA ILE A 242 -7.97 18.47 32.31
C ILE A 242 -7.14 19.27 33.30
#